data_2ba2ee6bc114f691623bbb35a9c5d622
#
_entry.id   2ba2ee6bc114f691623bbb35a9c5d622
#
_cell.length_a   1.000
_cell.length_b   1.000
_cell.length_c   1.000
_cell.angle_alpha   90.00
_cell.angle_beta   90.00
_cell.angle_gamma   90.00
#
_symmetry.space_group_name_H-M   'P 1'
#
loop_
_entity.id
_entity.type
_entity.pdbx_description
1 polymer ?
#
loop_
_entity_poly.entity_id
_entity_poly.type
_entity_poly.pdbx_seq_one_letter_code
_entity_poly.pdbx_strand_id
1 'polypeptide(L)'
;MKDLPTGKEDNTKDNFLGGLESYPLKNPISPQDLGSATIEPKGEFEAGSYQTFKWVYTAGKFGIDDSGAIRICFRFASDQGKPQFEDPQGPNYTTIKASNNAILKYDFDPKGNVRPWDKTIYIRIVQGYLTEGDTVTVIFGDKSKGSPGIRIQTFCEESFEFHSLIDPIATRCYQPVENQPTIKIVPGKPDRFVAVAPTLKNVNEPFSIYIKGEDIWGNPSNKYNEIFYLSSNKNVKGLPKQVELSEGQFFVKIDNLKISEETECAINFISKDKKISFQTNPIKIMAT
;
A
#
# COMPACT_ATOMS: atom_id res chain seq x y z
N MET A 1 -7.69 23.04 -42.45
CA MET A 1 -7.21 22.40 -41.25
C MET A 1 -8.30 22.59 -40.22
N LYS A 2 -9.08 21.55 -39.92
CA LYS A 2 -10.04 21.63 -38.83
C LYS A 2 -9.22 21.48 -37.54
N ASP A 3 -9.40 22.40 -36.61
CA ASP A 3 -8.74 22.41 -35.33
C ASP A 3 -8.91 21.06 -34.65
N LEU A 4 -7.78 20.43 -34.38
CA LEU A 4 -7.74 19.32 -33.42
C LEU A 4 -8.35 19.84 -32.12
N PRO A 5 -9.25 19.10 -31.46
CA PRO A 5 -9.78 19.52 -30.19
C PRO A 5 -8.60 19.72 -29.25
N THR A 6 -8.36 20.96 -28.88
CA THR A 6 -7.40 21.31 -27.86
C THR A 6 -7.94 20.68 -26.58
N GLY A 7 -7.22 19.75 -25.99
CA GLY A 7 -7.61 18.94 -24.83
C GLY A 7 -7.92 19.72 -23.54
N LYS A 8 -8.60 20.86 -23.66
CA LYS A 8 -9.03 21.71 -22.55
C LYS A 8 -10.45 21.45 -22.08
N GLU A 9 -11.26 20.76 -22.88
CA GLU A 9 -12.67 20.50 -22.52
C GLU A 9 -12.95 19.06 -22.06
N ASP A 10 -12.03 18.12 -22.31
CA ASP A 10 -12.19 16.70 -21.98
C ASP A 10 -11.19 16.18 -20.94
N ASN A 11 -10.73 17.03 -20.01
CA ASN A 11 -10.00 16.58 -18.84
C ASN A 11 -10.93 15.87 -17.83
N THR A 12 -11.62 14.84 -18.28
CA THR A 12 -12.22 13.89 -17.36
C THR A 12 -11.08 13.16 -16.67
N LYS A 13 -11.26 12.87 -15.38
CA LYS A 13 -10.30 12.08 -14.58
C LYS A 13 -9.90 10.79 -15.28
N ASP A 14 -10.81 10.23 -16.07
CA ASP A 14 -10.65 8.97 -16.79
C ASP A 14 -9.63 9.07 -17.94
N ASN A 15 -9.58 10.18 -18.67
CA ASN A 15 -8.60 10.39 -19.73
C ASN A 15 -7.18 10.55 -19.19
N PHE A 16 -7.06 11.21 -18.05
CA PHE A 16 -5.78 11.35 -17.37
C PHE A 16 -5.26 10.01 -16.83
N LEU A 17 -6.16 9.14 -16.36
CA LEU A 17 -5.85 7.81 -15.84
C LEU A 17 -5.60 6.78 -16.97
N GLY A 18 -6.08 7.06 -18.18
CA GLY A 18 -5.93 6.16 -19.31
C GLY A 18 -4.52 6.08 -19.91
N GLY A 19 -3.63 6.99 -19.53
CA GLY A 19 -2.26 7.09 -20.04
C GLY A 19 -2.10 8.17 -21.13
N LEU A 20 -0.86 8.61 -21.33
CA LEU A 20 -0.51 9.66 -22.30
C LEU A 20 -0.85 9.30 -23.76
N GLU A 21 -1.06 8.03 -24.04
CA GLU A 21 -1.35 7.50 -25.36
C GLU A 21 -2.85 7.30 -25.60
N SER A 22 -3.70 7.54 -24.58
CA SER A 22 -5.13 7.31 -24.68
C SER A 22 -5.84 8.53 -25.19
N TYR A 23 -6.57 8.36 -26.28
CA TYR A 23 -7.56 9.32 -26.74
C TYR A 23 -8.90 8.98 -26.07
N PRO A 24 -9.70 9.98 -25.65
CA PRO A 24 -11.02 9.70 -25.12
C PRO A 24 -11.85 8.93 -26.14
N LEU A 25 -12.37 7.78 -25.75
CA LEU A 25 -13.33 7.06 -26.57
C LEU A 25 -14.57 7.91 -26.70
N LYS A 26 -15.02 8.13 -27.92
CA LYS A 26 -16.25 8.86 -28.20
C LYS A 26 -17.48 8.17 -27.58
N ASN A 27 -17.43 6.85 -27.51
CA ASN A 27 -18.42 5.99 -26.86
C ASN A 27 -17.66 4.96 -26.01
N PRO A 28 -17.37 5.24 -24.74
CA PRO A 28 -16.70 4.29 -23.85
C PRO A 28 -17.57 3.04 -23.68
N ILE A 29 -16.91 1.90 -23.56
CA ILE A 29 -17.58 0.65 -23.18
C ILE A 29 -18.03 0.79 -21.72
N SER A 30 -19.25 0.34 -21.43
CA SER A 30 -19.73 0.31 -20.05
C SER A 30 -18.79 -0.54 -19.18
N PRO A 31 -18.37 -0.09 -17.99
CA PRO A 31 -17.50 -0.87 -17.11
C PRO A 31 -18.02 -2.29 -16.84
N GLN A 32 -19.33 -2.47 -16.80
CA GLN A 32 -19.98 -3.77 -16.63
C GLN A 32 -19.74 -4.73 -17.82
N ASP A 33 -19.60 -4.18 -19.03
CA ASP A 33 -19.37 -4.94 -20.26
C ASP A 33 -17.86 -5.23 -20.49
N LEU A 34 -16.96 -4.55 -19.75
CA LEU A 34 -15.51 -4.79 -19.81
C LEU A 34 -15.08 -6.09 -19.12
N GLY A 35 -15.94 -6.68 -18.32
CA GLY A 35 -15.61 -7.84 -17.50
C GLY A 35 -15.26 -7.46 -16.06
N SER A 36 -14.61 -8.37 -15.36
CA SER A 36 -14.31 -8.21 -13.94
C SER A 36 -12.93 -8.69 -13.58
N ALA A 37 -12.37 -8.14 -12.51
CA ALA A 37 -11.12 -8.63 -11.93
C ALA A 37 -11.33 -9.01 -10.46
N THR A 38 -10.67 -10.07 -10.02
CA THR A 38 -10.70 -10.56 -8.64
C THR A 38 -9.30 -10.87 -8.15
N ILE A 39 -9.14 -10.93 -6.82
CA ILE A 39 -7.89 -11.35 -6.19
C ILE A 39 -8.14 -12.30 -5.03
N GLU A 40 -7.29 -13.29 -4.90
CA GLU A 40 -7.29 -14.25 -3.81
C GLU A 40 -5.85 -14.52 -3.32
N PRO A 41 -5.63 -14.72 -2.01
CA PRO A 41 -6.60 -14.54 -0.92
C PRO A 41 -6.95 -13.08 -0.68
N LYS A 42 -8.17 -12.83 -0.21
CA LYS A 42 -8.60 -11.54 0.32
C LYS A 42 -8.24 -11.44 1.80
N GLY A 43 -8.17 -10.22 2.32
CA GLY A 43 -7.98 -10.01 3.76
C GLY A 43 -6.81 -9.09 4.09
N GLU A 44 -6.26 -9.30 5.29
CA GLU A 44 -5.18 -8.48 5.85
C GLU A 44 -3.85 -9.19 5.72
N PHE A 45 -2.82 -8.46 5.28
CA PHE A 45 -1.47 -8.99 5.09
C PHE A 45 -0.45 -8.06 5.75
N GLU A 46 0.55 -8.65 6.38
CA GLU A 46 1.58 -7.93 7.08
C GLU A 46 2.52 -7.21 6.12
N ALA A 47 2.78 -5.93 6.36
CA ALA A 47 3.69 -5.09 5.58
C ALA A 47 5.08 -5.76 5.43
N GLY A 48 5.62 -5.76 4.21
CA GLY A 48 6.91 -6.37 3.88
C GLY A 48 6.94 -7.90 3.86
N SER A 49 5.83 -8.59 4.14
CA SER A 49 5.77 -10.06 4.09
C SER A 49 5.76 -10.58 2.65
N TYR A 50 6.16 -11.85 2.47
CA TYR A 50 6.11 -12.52 1.18
C TYR A 50 4.82 -13.34 1.05
N GLN A 51 4.03 -13.05 0.04
CA GLN A 51 2.73 -13.65 -0.21
C GLN A 51 2.60 -14.22 -1.62
N THR A 52 1.53 -14.97 -1.84
CA THR A 52 1.09 -15.39 -3.18
C THR A 52 -0.31 -14.90 -3.39
N PHE A 53 -0.57 -14.20 -4.50
CA PHE A 53 -1.90 -13.77 -4.89
C PHE A 53 -2.25 -14.31 -6.27
N LYS A 54 -3.47 -14.81 -6.38
CA LYS A 54 -4.08 -15.15 -7.66
C LYS A 54 -5.01 -14.02 -8.08
N TRP A 55 -4.60 -13.25 -9.05
CA TRP A 55 -5.44 -12.27 -9.71
C TRP A 55 -6.06 -12.91 -10.96
N VAL A 56 -7.35 -12.73 -11.16
CA VAL A 56 -8.07 -13.28 -12.31
C VAL A 56 -8.92 -12.20 -12.93
N TYR A 57 -8.69 -11.95 -14.21
CA TYR A 57 -9.61 -11.20 -15.06
C TYR A 57 -10.54 -12.17 -15.78
N THR A 58 -11.83 -11.88 -15.79
CA THR A 58 -12.83 -12.58 -16.59
C THR A 58 -13.33 -11.61 -17.66
N ALA A 59 -13.18 -11.99 -18.92
CA ALA A 59 -13.55 -11.17 -20.05
C ALA A 59 -15.07 -10.92 -20.09
N GLY A 60 -15.44 -9.68 -20.31
CA GLY A 60 -16.82 -9.25 -20.44
C GLY A 60 -17.39 -9.51 -21.83
N LYS A 61 -18.54 -8.91 -22.10
CA LYS A 61 -19.36 -9.11 -23.29
C LYS A 61 -18.62 -9.00 -24.63
N PHE A 62 -17.63 -8.12 -24.72
CA PHE A 62 -16.87 -7.89 -25.95
C PHE A 62 -15.60 -8.73 -26.04
N GLY A 63 -15.27 -9.50 -24.99
CA GLY A 63 -14.01 -10.24 -24.96
C GLY A 63 -12.79 -9.32 -24.96
N ILE A 64 -11.67 -9.82 -25.45
CA ILE A 64 -10.47 -9.03 -25.81
C ILE A 64 -9.97 -9.55 -27.17
N ASP A 65 -9.89 -8.67 -28.15
CA ASP A 65 -9.47 -8.98 -29.51
C ASP A 65 -7.94 -9.16 -29.63
N ASP A 66 -7.49 -9.65 -30.77
CA ASP A 66 -6.05 -9.69 -31.11
C ASP A 66 -5.45 -8.27 -30.97
N SER A 67 -4.29 -8.21 -30.35
CA SER A 67 -3.62 -6.97 -29.97
C SER A 67 -4.27 -6.16 -28.84
N GLY A 68 -5.43 -6.55 -28.34
CA GLY A 68 -6.01 -5.99 -27.11
C GLY A 68 -5.15 -6.31 -25.89
N ALA A 69 -5.33 -5.57 -24.81
CA ALA A 69 -4.40 -5.61 -23.69
C ALA A 69 -5.07 -5.38 -22.34
N ILE A 70 -4.38 -5.87 -21.30
CA ILE A 70 -4.69 -5.66 -19.89
C ILE A 70 -3.50 -4.97 -19.24
N ARG A 71 -3.76 -4.01 -18.37
CA ARG A 71 -2.78 -3.42 -17.45
C ARG A 71 -3.19 -3.71 -16.02
N ILE A 72 -2.24 -4.16 -15.20
CA ILE A 72 -2.40 -4.22 -13.74
C ILE A 72 -1.40 -3.22 -13.18
N CYS A 73 -1.92 -2.14 -12.60
CA CYS A 73 -1.10 -1.01 -12.21
C CYS A 73 -1.02 -0.88 -10.69
N PHE A 74 0.14 -0.47 -10.20
CA PHE A 74 0.41 -0.14 -8.81
C PHE A 74 0.80 1.33 -8.68
N ARG A 75 0.56 1.91 -7.51
CA ARG A 75 0.91 3.31 -7.25
C ARG A 75 2.43 3.52 -7.32
N PHE A 76 2.83 4.68 -7.82
CA PHE A 76 4.25 5.07 -7.94
C PHE A 76 4.99 5.02 -6.61
N ALA A 77 4.30 5.35 -5.50
CA ALA A 77 4.87 5.37 -4.15
C ALA A 77 5.05 3.98 -3.54
N SER A 78 4.35 2.95 -4.04
CA SER A 78 4.47 1.60 -3.51
C SER A 78 5.88 1.06 -3.72
N ASP A 79 6.47 0.50 -2.68
CA ASP A 79 7.74 -0.25 -2.73
C ASP A 79 7.52 -1.76 -2.82
N GLN A 80 6.33 -2.20 -3.23
CA GLN A 80 6.03 -3.60 -3.48
C GLN A 80 7.09 -4.24 -4.37
N GLY A 81 7.40 -5.51 -4.12
CA GLY A 81 8.34 -6.28 -4.93
C GLY A 81 7.97 -6.23 -6.42
N LYS A 82 8.96 -5.99 -7.24
CA LYS A 82 8.77 -5.91 -8.70
C LYS A 82 8.48 -7.30 -9.25
N PRO A 83 7.32 -7.52 -9.89
CA PRO A 83 7.04 -8.76 -10.58
C PRO A 83 8.17 -9.09 -11.58
N GLN A 84 8.60 -10.33 -11.62
CA GLN A 84 9.56 -10.85 -12.59
C GLN A 84 9.10 -12.20 -13.11
N PHE A 85 9.51 -12.58 -14.32
CA PHE A 85 8.96 -13.71 -15.06
C PHE A 85 10.01 -14.75 -15.45
N GLU A 86 11.29 -14.53 -15.11
CA GLU A 86 12.43 -15.30 -15.63
C GLU A 86 12.99 -16.29 -14.61
N ASP A 87 13.09 -15.91 -13.33
CA ASP A 87 13.66 -16.75 -12.27
C ASP A 87 12.54 -17.39 -11.41
N PRO A 88 12.20 -18.67 -11.66
CA PRO A 88 11.14 -19.35 -10.93
C PRO A 88 11.43 -19.59 -9.44
N GLN A 89 12.66 -19.49 -9.00
CA GLN A 89 13.08 -19.64 -7.61
C GLN A 89 13.30 -18.29 -6.91
N GLY A 90 13.46 -17.24 -7.70
CA GLY A 90 13.69 -15.89 -7.19
C GLY A 90 12.45 -15.25 -6.56
N PRO A 91 12.65 -14.22 -5.74
CA PRO A 91 11.56 -13.46 -5.17
C PRO A 91 10.75 -12.75 -6.26
N ASN A 92 9.45 -12.57 -6.00
CA ASN A 92 8.49 -11.89 -6.87
C ASN A 92 8.21 -12.61 -8.20
N TYR A 93 8.57 -13.89 -8.32
CA TYR A 93 8.26 -14.67 -9.52
C TYR A 93 6.76 -14.65 -9.77
N THR A 94 6.40 -14.33 -11.01
CA THR A 94 5.00 -14.13 -11.41
C THR A 94 4.72 -14.93 -12.67
N THR A 95 3.60 -15.65 -12.71
CA THR A 95 3.16 -16.40 -13.87
C THR A 95 1.85 -15.88 -14.41
N ILE A 96 1.67 -15.92 -15.74
CA ILE A 96 0.50 -15.41 -16.43
C ILE A 96 0.02 -16.43 -17.45
N LYS A 97 -1.29 -16.73 -17.46
CA LYS A 97 -1.92 -17.68 -18.38
C LYS A 97 -3.32 -17.24 -18.79
N ALA A 98 -3.67 -17.47 -20.06
CA ALA A 98 -5.05 -17.44 -20.53
C ALA A 98 -5.75 -18.81 -20.27
N SER A 99 -7.07 -18.80 -20.14
CA SER A 99 -7.88 -20.02 -20.02
C SER A 99 -8.02 -20.81 -21.32
N ASN A 100 -7.82 -20.13 -22.44
CA ASN A 100 -7.87 -20.69 -23.78
C ASN A 100 -6.47 -20.72 -24.44
N ASN A 101 -6.40 -20.93 -25.76
CA ASN A 101 -5.15 -21.02 -26.52
C ASN A 101 -4.59 -19.65 -26.95
N ALA A 102 -5.09 -18.54 -26.44
CA ALA A 102 -4.53 -17.21 -26.75
C ALA A 102 -3.10 -17.11 -26.26
N ILE A 103 -2.21 -16.60 -27.10
CA ILE A 103 -0.81 -16.37 -26.76
C ILE A 103 -0.67 -14.96 -26.20
N LEU A 104 -0.11 -14.88 -24.99
CA LEU A 104 0.11 -13.65 -24.26
C LEU A 104 1.58 -13.24 -24.32
N LYS A 105 1.85 -11.95 -24.56
CA LYS A 105 3.13 -11.30 -24.29
C LYS A 105 2.94 -10.37 -23.11
N TYR A 106 3.87 -10.40 -22.16
CA TYR A 106 3.78 -9.59 -20.95
C TYR A 106 5.15 -9.15 -20.46
N ASP A 107 5.16 -8.02 -19.77
CA ASP A 107 6.33 -7.43 -19.14
C ASP A 107 5.92 -6.58 -17.93
N PHE A 108 6.90 -6.14 -17.15
CA PHE A 108 6.72 -5.17 -16.08
C PHE A 108 7.50 -3.89 -16.39
N ASP A 109 6.76 -2.79 -16.57
CA ASP A 109 7.32 -1.47 -16.77
C ASP A 109 7.02 -0.57 -15.55
N PRO A 110 8.05 -0.05 -14.83
CA PRO A 110 7.84 0.86 -13.70
C PRO A 110 7.27 2.22 -14.11
N LYS A 111 7.15 2.51 -15.41
CA LYS A 111 6.58 3.72 -15.99
C LYS A 111 5.56 3.43 -17.09
N GLY A 112 4.98 2.25 -17.08
CA GLY A 112 4.07 1.76 -18.11
C GLY A 112 2.70 2.42 -18.14
N ASN A 113 2.39 3.31 -17.20
CA ASN A 113 1.14 4.07 -17.15
C ASN A 113 1.37 5.45 -16.52
N VAL A 114 0.30 6.22 -16.32
CA VAL A 114 0.34 7.59 -15.79
C VAL A 114 0.21 7.58 -14.26
N ARG A 115 0.92 8.47 -13.59
CA ARG A 115 0.76 8.69 -12.14
C ARG A 115 -0.70 9.01 -11.79
N PRO A 116 -1.17 8.48 -10.68
CA PRO A 116 -0.45 7.77 -9.61
C PRO A 116 -0.22 6.27 -9.86
N TRP A 117 -0.62 5.70 -10.98
CA TRP A 117 -0.66 4.27 -11.31
C TRP A 117 0.38 3.88 -12.38
N ASP A 118 1.65 4.27 -12.21
CA ASP A 118 2.67 4.12 -13.25
C ASP A 118 3.39 2.76 -13.27
N LYS A 119 3.45 2.01 -12.15
CA LYS A 119 4.10 0.70 -12.09
C LYS A 119 3.17 -0.39 -12.63
N THR A 120 3.45 -0.89 -13.82
CA THR A 120 2.46 -1.63 -14.60
C THR A 120 2.96 -3.00 -15.03
N ILE A 121 2.18 -4.05 -14.79
CA ILE A 121 2.25 -5.27 -15.60
C ILE A 121 1.40 -5.01 -16.85
N TYR A 122 2.03 -5.14 -17.99
CA TYR A 122 1.39 -5.05 -19.30
C TYR A 122 1.21 -6.43 -19.88
N ILE A 123 -0.01 -6.81 -20.23
CA ILE A 123 -0.36 -8.12 -20.81
C ILE A 123 -1.08 -7.85 -22.13
N ARG A 124 -0.50 -8.31 -23.22
CA ARG A 124 -1.08 -8.16 -24.56
C ARG A 124 -1.37 -9.51 -25.18
N ILE A 125 -2.52 -9.64 -25.82
CA ILE A 125 -2.82 -10.77 -26.69
C ILE A 125 -2.06 -10.56 -28.00
N VAL A 126 -1.20 -11.50 -28.37
CA VAL A 126 -0.37 -11.42 -29.60
C VAL A 126 -0.79 -12.44 -30.66
N GLN A 127 -1.61 -13.40 -30.27
CA GLN A 127 -2.26 -14.34 -31.17
C GLN A 127 -3.53 -14.89 -30.52
N GLY A 128 -4.61 -14.92 -31.27
CA GLY A 128 -5.93 -15.35 -30.78
C GLY A 128 -6.69 -14.20 -30.12
N TYR A 129 -7.68 -14.52 -29.32
CA TYR A 129 -8.58 -13.58 -28.67
C TYR A 129 -9.19 -14.23 -27.41
N LEU A 130 -9.82 -13.44 -26.56
CA LEU A 130 -10.66 -13.90 -25.45
C LEU A 130 -12.12 -13.63 -25.80
N THR A 131 -12.97 -14.64 -25.59
CA THR A 131 -14.43 -14.50 -25.66
C THR A 131 -14.98 -14.16 -24.27
N GLU A 132 -16.23 -13.76 -24.19
CA GLU A 132 -16.94 -13.57 -22.93
C GLU A 132 -16.79 -14.80 -22.03
N GLY A 133 -16.39 -14.59 -20.79
CA GLY A 133 -16.15 -15.65 -19.81
C GLY A 133 -14.75 -16.28 -19.83
N ASP A 134 -13.95 -16.09 -20.89
CA ASP A 134 -12.54 -16.47 -20.86
C ASP A 134 -11.76 -15.69 -19.80
N THR A 135 -10.69 -16.29 -19.25
CA THR A 135 -9.94 -15.66 -18.18
C THR A 135 -8.46 -15.48 -18.49
N VAL A 136 -7.88 -14.43 -17.88
CA VAL A 136 -6.43 -14.30 -17.72
C VAL A 136 -6.12 -14.39 -16.24
N THR A 137 -5.28 -15.35 -15.88
CA THR A 137 -4.84 -15.59 -14.49
C THR A 137 -3.41 -15.11 -14.33
N VAL A 138 -3.14 -14.28 -13.33
CA VAL A 138 -1.82 -13.85 -12.88
C VAL A 138 -1.59 -14.38 -11.48
N ILE A 139 -0.51 -15.16 -11.30
CA ILE A 139 -0.09 -15.61 -9.98
C ILE A 139 1.11 -14.76 -9.56
N PHE A 140 0.87 -13.77 -8.72
CA PHE A 140 1.91 -12.96 -8.10
C PHE A 140 2.62 -13.77 -7.03
N GLY A 141 3.95 -13.86 -7.11
CA GLY A 141 4.73 -14.65 -6.16
C GLY A 141 4.42 -16.14 -6.24
N ASP A 142 4.46 -16.72 -7.43
CA ASP A 142 4.17 -18.12 -7.68
C ASP A 142 5.23 -19.03 -7.02
N LYS A 143 4.84 -19.73 -5.95
CA LYS A 143 5.71 -20.60 -5.14
C LYS A 143 5.88 -22.01 -5.72
N SER A 144 5.22 -22.33 -6.82
CA SER A 144 5.20 -23.70 -7.37
C SER A 144 6.57 -24.25 -7.73
N LYS A 145 7.56 -23.38 -7.96
CA LYS A 145 8.94 -23.73 -8.34
C LYS A 145 9.99 -23.28 -7.33
N GLY A 146 9.61 -22.86 -6.12
CA GLY A 146 10.53 -22.52 -5.04
C GLY A 146 10.70 -21.02 -4.75
N SER A 147 10.00 -20.12 -5.45
CA SER A 147 9.96 -18.71 -5.09
C SER A 147 9.45 -18.50 -3.66
N PRO A 148 9.98 -17.53 -2.89
CA PRO A 148 9.45 -17.18 -1.58
C PRO A 148 8.08 -16.49 -1.66
N GLY A 149 7.67 -16.01 -2.83
CA GLY A 149 6.47 -15.20 -3.03
C GLY A 149 6.78 -13.80 -3.54
N ILE A 150 5.75 -12.95 -3.63
CA ILE A 150 5.91 -11.51 -3.88
C ILE A 150 5.98 -10.75 -2.55
N ARG A 151 6.96 -9.85 -2.40
CA ARG A 151 7.05 -9.00 -1.21
C ARG A 151 5.99 -7.90 -1.27
N ILE A 152 5.14 -7.84 -0.27
CA ILE A 152 4.18 -6.74 -0.10
C ILE A 152 4.95 -5.45 0.25
N GLN A 153 4.37 -4.29 -0.06
CA GLN A 153 4.96 -3.00 0.33
C GLN A 153 5.19 -2.90 1.84
N THR A 154 6.14 -2.06 2.24
CA THR A 154 6.59 -1.97 3.64
C THR A 154 5.78 -1.01 4.50
N PHE A 155 4.82 -0.29 3.96
CA PHE A 155 3.93 0.60 4.71
C PHE A 155 2.47 0.17 4.62
N CYS A 156 1.73 0.45 5.70
CA CYS A 156 0.33 0.07 5.83
C CYS A 156 -0.56 0.84 4.85
N GLU A 157 -1.57 0.14 4.34
CA GLU A 157 -2.57 0.74 3.47
C GLU A 157 -3.92 0.03 3.67
N GLU A 158 -4.98 0.79 3.91
CA GLU A 158 -6.31 0.24 4.16
C GLU A 158 -6.90 -0.42 2.91
N SER A 159 -6.56 0.07 1.72
CA SER A 159 -7.03 -0.44 0.45
C SER A 159 -5.92 -0.38 -0.60
N PHE A 160 -5.04 -1.39 -0.57
CA PHE A 160 -4.03 -1.58 -1.61
C PHE A 160 -4.69 -2.18 -2.85
N GLU A 161 -4.73 -1.43 -3.92
CA GLU A 161 -5.47 -1.74 -5.13
C GLU A 161 -4.58 -2.33 -6.22
N PHE A 162 -5.06 -3.40 -6.87
CA PHE A 162 -4.55 -3.93 -8.12
C PHE A 162 -5.32 -3.28 -9.26
N HIS A 163 -4.94 -2.06 -9.60
CA HIS A 163 -5.67 -1.23 -10.55
C HIS A 163 -5.67 -1.83 -11.95
N SER A 164 -6.82 -2.35 -12.34
CA SER A 164 -7.01 -3.18 -13.53
C SER A 164 -7.66 -2.39 -14.65
N LEU A 165 -6.93 -2.24 -15.75
CA LEU A 165 -7.33 -1.47 -16.91
C LEU A 165 -7.37 -2.37 -18.15
N ILE A 166 -8.40 -2.24 -18.96
CA ILE A 166 -8.66 -3.10 -20.11
C ILE A 166 -8.76 -2.25 -21.39
N ASP A 167 -8.09 -2.69 -22.44
CA ASP A 167 -8.27 -2.24 -23.82
C ASP A 167 -8.70 -3.44 -24.67
N PRO A 168 -10.01 -3.66 -24.85
CA PRO A 168 -10.50 -4.89 -25.47
C PRO A 168 -10.32 -4.91 -26.99
N ILE A 169 -10.16 -3.78 -27.66
CA ILE A 169 -10.17 -3.65 -29.12
C ILE A 169 -8.94 -2.93 -29.69
N ALA A 170 -7.82 -3.01 -28.98
CA ALA A 170 -6.50 -2.50 -29.38
C ALA A 170 -6.48 -1.01 -29.76
N THR A 171 -7.26 -0.20 -29.07
CA THR A 171 -7.35 1.26 -29.29
C THR A 171 -6.34 2.06 -28.51
N ARG A 172 -5.64 1.43 -27.56
CA ARG A 172 -4.81 2.06 -26.52
C ARG A 172 -5.60 2.94 -25.54
N CYS A 173 -6.93 2.88 -25.59
CA CYS A 173 -7.81 3.54 -24.65
C CYS A 173 -8.18 2.57 -23.54
N TYR A 174 -7.38 2.58 -22.48
CA TYR A 174 -7.57 1.70 -21.34
C TYR A 174 -8.68 2.21 -20.43
N GLN A 175 -9.61 1.33 -20.09
CA GLN A 175 -10.74 1.63 -19.21
C GLN A 175 -10.67 0.75 -17.95
N PRO A 176 -10.97 1.30 -16.76
CA PRO A 176 -10.96 0.52 -15.51
C PRO A 176 -12.16 -0.45 -15.48
N VAL A 177 -11.95 -1.63 -14.94
CA VAL A 177 -13.06 -2.51 -14.53
C VAL A 177 -13.84 -1.87 -13.39
N GLU A 178 -15.11 -2.19 -13.24
CA GLU A 178 -16.02 -1.55 -12.28
C GLU A 178 -15.54 -1.70 -10.83
N ASN A 179 -15.17 -2.92 -10.44
CA ASN A 179 -14.74 -3.23 -9.08
C ASN A 179 -13.27 -3.64 -9.08
N GLN A 180 -12.41 -2.75 -8.57
CA GLN A 180 -10.98 -2.99 -8.49
C GLN A 180 -10.63 -3.97 -7.37
N PRO A 181 -9.79 -5.00 -7.61
CA PRO A 181 -9.35 -5.91 -6.57
C PRO A 181 -8.47 -5.19 -5.54
N THR A 182 -8.75 -5.39 -4.25
CA THR A 182 -7.99 -4.77 -3.16
C THR A 182 -7.63 -5.78 -2.08
N ILE A 183 -6.54 -5.47 -1.36
CA ILE A 183 -6.15 -6.13 -0.11
C ILE A 183 -5.88 -5.05 0.94
N LYS A 184 -5.86 -5.44 2.22
CA LYS A 184 -5.45 -4.54 3.31
C LYS A 184 -4.04 -4.91 3.78
N ILE A 185 -3.19 -3.89 3.96
CA ILE A 185 -1.83 -4.06 4.46
C ILE A 185 -1.77 -3.50 5.87
N VAL A 186 -1.41 -4.37 6.82
CA VAL A 186 -1.42 -4.10 8.26
C VAL A 186 0.00 -4.15 8.84
N PRO A 187 0.27 -3.51 9.99
CA PRO A 187 1.58 -3.57 10.61
C PRO A 187 1.91 -4.98 11.12
N GLY A 188 3.20 -5.25 11.20
CA GLY A 188 3.74 -6.40 11.91
C GLY A 188 3.69 -6.23 13.43
N LYS A 189 4.27 -7.19 14.17
CA LYS A 189 4.55 -7.03 15.61
C LYS A 189 5.52 -5.87 15.81
N PRO A 190 5.47 -5.19 16.97
CA PRO A 190 6.40 -4.10 17.24
C PRO A 190 7.84 -4.63 17.35
N ASP A 191 8.73 -3.97 16.65
CA ASP A 191 10.18 -4.12 16.75
C ASP A 191 10.76 -3.15 17.79
N ARG A 192 10.14 -1.97 17.91
CA ARG A 192 10.53 -0.93 18.85
C ARG A 192 9.34 -0.17 19.42
N PHE A 193 9.59 0.52 20.55
CA PHE A 193 8.65 1.48 21.12
C PHE A 193 9.23 2.89 21.04
N VAL A 194 8.36 3.85 20.77
CA VAL A 194 8.70 5.26 20.57
C VAL A 194 7.80 6.12 21.45
N ALA A 195 8.41 7.06 22.18
CA ALA A 195 7.67 8.09 22.91
C ALA A 195 8.01 9.45 22.32
N VAL A 196 6.98 10.22 21.97
CA VAL A 196 7.10 11.55 21.37
C VAL A 196 6.54 12.59 22.32
N ALA A 197 7.32 13.64 22.57
CA ALA A 197 6.97 14.79 23.38
C ALA A 197 7.20 16.09 22.61
N PRO A 198 6.59 17.23 23.02
CA PRO A 198 6.95 18.55 22.51
C PRO A 198 8.44 18.83 22.77
N THR A 199 9.12 19.44 21.81
CA THR A 199 10.54 19.82 21.97
C THR A 199 10.75 21.05 22.84
N LEU A 200 9.73 21.93 22.92
CA LEU A 200 9.78 23.20 23.65
C LEU A 200 8.45 23.48 24.34
N LYS A 201 8.50 23.89 25.60
CA LYS A 201 7.37 24.35 26.42
C LYS A 201 7.79 25.44 27.36
N ASN A 202 6.82 26.23 27.86
CA ASN A 202 7.04 27.19 28.91
C ASN A 202 6.87 26.54 30.30
N VAL A 203 7.46 27.18 31.32
CA VAL A 203 7.28 26.76 32.71
C VAL A 203 5.78 26.70 33.05
N ASN A 204 5.33 25.59 33.66
CA ASN A 204 3.92 25.31 34.02
C ASN A 204 2.94 25.17 32.84
N GLU A 205 3.39 25.29 31.60
CA GLU A 205 2.54 25.00 30.43
C GLU A 205 2.25 23.50 30.35
N PRO A 206 0.97 23.10 30.22
CA PRO A 206 0.62 21.69 30.12
C PRO A 206 1.06 21.11 28.77
N PHE A 207 1.51 19.86 28.79
CA PHE A 207 1.85 19.12 27.58
C PHE A 207 1.42 17.66 27.66
N SER A 208 1.44 17.00 26.50
CA SER A 208 1.12 15.58 26.37
C SER A 208 2.29 14.84 25.74
N ILE A 209 2.40 13.57 26.05
CA ILE A 209 3.31 12.63 25.38
C ILE A 209 2.51 11.51 24.74
N TYR A 210 3.01 10.98 23.63
CA TYR A 210 2.41 9.88 22.88
C TYR A 210 3.38 8.72 22.83
N ILE A 211 2.89 7.52 23.10
CA ILE A 211 3.67 6.29 23.13
C ILE A 211 3.06 5.33 22.14
N LYS A 212 3.87 4.73 21.26
CA LYS A 212 3.44 3.74 20.28
C LYS A 212 4.49 2.65 20.09
N GLY A 213 4.04 1.46 19.70
CA GLY A 213 4.92 0.45 19.12
C GLY A 213 5.04 0.68 17.60
N GLU A 214 6.19 0.41 17.03
CA GLU A 214 6.44 0.43 15.60
C GLU A 214 7.01 -0.92 15.16
N ASP A 215 6.51 -1.43 14.02
CA ASP A 215 7.08 -2.62 13.41
C ASP A 215 8.48 -2.34 12.81
N ILE A 216 9.12 -3.35 12.23
CA ILE A 216 10.45 -3.23 11.64
C ILE A 216 10.53 -2.17 10.53
N TRP A 217 9.39 -1.82 9.93
CA TRP A 217 9.28 -0.84 8.86
C TRP A 217 8.92 0.56 9.36
N GLY A 218 8.63 0.70 10.66
CA GLY A 218 8.21 1.95 11.28
C GLY A 218 6.69 2.21 11.22
N ASN A 219 5.89 1.23 10.82
CA ASN A 219 4.45 1.37 10.88
C ASN A 219 3.97 1.31 12.34
N PRO A 220 3.04 2.17 12.76
CA PRO A 220 2.41 2.03 14.07
C PRO A 220 1.74 0.66 14.19
N SER A 221 2.17 -0.13 15.18
CA SER A 221 1.62 -1.45 15.46
C SER A 221 0.61 -1.38 16.60
N ASN A 222 -0.38 -2.27 16.55
CA ASN A 222 -1.36 -2.48 17.62
C ASN A 222 -1.33 -3.91 18.16
N LYS A 223 -0.26 -4.67 17.85
CA LYS A 223 -0.09 -6.09 18.19
C LYS A 223 0.80 -6.27 19.40
N TYR A 224 0.44 -5.65 20.55
CA TYR A 224 1.21 -5.72 21.79
C TYR A 224 0.33 -5.67 23.03
N ASN A 225 0.85 -6.24 24.12
CA ASN A 225 0.36 -6.06 25.50
C ASN A 225 1.56 -5.81 26.38
N GLU A 226 1.86 -4.52 26.69
CA GLU A 226 3.05 -4.15 27.43
C GLU A 226 2.72 -3.15 28.54
N ILE A 227 3.39 -3.32 29.68
CA ILE A 227 3.36 -2.37 30.78
C ILE A 227 4.74 -1.74 30.92
N PHE A 228 4.80 -0.41 30.84
CA PHE A 228 6.01 0.36 31.05
C PHE A 228 5.93 1.14 32.36
N TYR A 229 7.00 1.10 33.15
CA TYR A 229 7.23 1.96 34.29
C TYR A 229 7.93 3.22 33.83
N LEU A 230 7.45 4.38 34.33
CA LEU A 230 7.92 5.69 33.92
C LEU A 230 8.79 6.32 34.99
N SER A 231 9.84 6.98 34.54
CA SER A 231 10.68 7.83 35.37
C SER A 231 11.16 9.05 34.60
N SER A 232 11.60 10.08 35.30
CA SER A 232 12.17 11.27 34.68
C SER A 232 13.36 11.75 35.48
N ASN A 233 14.34 12.39 34.81
CA ASN A 233 15.45 13.07 35.42
C ASN A 233 15.07 14.37 36.17
N LYS A 234 13.81 14.83 35.97
CA LYS A 234 13.25 16.02 36.59
C LYS A 234 11.86 15.76 37.19
N ASN A 235 11.41 16.67 38.04
CA ASN A 235 10.07 16.56 38.58
C ASN A 235 9.01 16.95 37.55
N VAL A 236 8.26 15.95 37.04
CA VAL A 236 7.17 16.12 36.09
C VAL A 236 5.85 15.90 36.80
N LYS A 237 5.11 16.96 37.07
CA LYS A 237 3.79 16.88 37.69
C LYS A 237 2.82 16.18 36.76
N GLY A 238 2.06 15.22 37.28
CA GLY A 238 1.09 14.45 36.50
C GLY A 238 1.65 13.22 35.80
N LEU A 239 2.97 12.93 35.95
CA LEU A 239 3.57 11.73 35.38
C LEU A 239 3.08 10.48 36.13
N PRO A 240 2.38 9.54 35.45
CA PRO A 240 1.96 8.30 36.06
C PRO A 240 3.19 7.39 36.37
N LYS A 241 3.06 6.50 37.35
CA LYS A 241 4.12 5.52 37.63
C LYS A 241 4.28 4.46 36.56
N GLN A 242 3.17 4.13 35.88
CA GLN A 242 3.14 3.14 34.81
C GLN A 242 2.10 3.51 33.75
N VAL A 243 2.28 2.98 32.57
CA VAL A 243 1.34 3.03 31.45
C VAL A 243 1.19 1.63 30.86
N GLU A 244 -0.02 1.29 30.46
CA GLU A 244 -0.34 0.05 29.77
C GLU A 244 -0.65 0.34 28.30
N LEU A 245 -0.01 -0.41 27.42
CA LEU A 245 -0.26 -0.44 25.99
C LEU A 245 -0.94 -1.76 25.66
N SER A 246 -2.22 -1.72 25.36
CA SER A 246 -3.05 -2.91 25.14
C SER A 246 -3.19 -3.23 23.66
N GLU A 247 -3.40 -4.50 23.35
CA GLU A 247 -3.68 -4.97 21.99
C GLU A 247 -4.88 -4.22 21.38
N GLY A 248 -4.76 -3.88 20.12
CA GLY A 248 -5.78 -3.10 19.38
C GLY A 248 -5.55 -1.58 19.44
N GLN A 249 -4.72 -1.06 20.35
CA GLN A 249 -4.38 0.37 20.43
C GLN A 249 -3.13 0.68 19.62
N PHE A 250 -3.19 1.69 18.76
CA PHE A 250 -2.03 2.14 17.98
C PHE A 250 -1.11 3.08 18.77
N PHE A 251 -1.65 3.76 19.77
CA PHE A 251 -0.88 4.64 20.66
C PHE A 251 -1.61 4.86 21.99
N VAL A 252 -0.85 5.30 22.98
CA VAL A 252 -1.37 5.78 24.25
C VAL A 252 -0.91 7.22 24.45
N LYS A 253 -1.79 8.07 24.94
CA LYS A 253 -1.56 9.47 25.25
C LYS A 253 -1.53 9.67 26.77
N ILE A 254 -0.52 10.37 27.28
CA ILE A 254 -0.47 10.83 28.66
C ILE A 254 -0.56 12.36 28.65
N ASP A 255 -1.59 12.87 29.28
CA ASP A 255 -1.98 14.29 29.22
C ASP A 255 -1.65 15.06 30.51
N ASN A 256 -1.71 16.39 30.40
CA ASN A 256 -1.62 17.33 31.52
C ASN A 256 -0.32 17.25 32.32
N LEU A 257 0.79 16.86 31.67
CA LEU A 257 2.12 16.91 32.26
C LEU A 257 2.57 18.36 32.38
N LYS A 258 3.22 18.73 33.50
CA LYS A 258 3.78 20.06 33.71
C LYS A 258 5.14 19.99 34.40
N ILE A 259 6.01 20.93 34.06
CA ILE A 259 7.30 21.13 34.71
C ILE A 259 7.35 22.58 35.22
N SER A 260 7.73 22.76 36.49
CA SER A 260 7.65 24.06 37.17
C SER A 260 8.96 24.85 37.19
N GLU A 261 10.01 24.35 36.55
CA GLU A 261 11.33 24.98 36.51
C GLU A 261 11.89 25.02 35.09
N GLU A 262 12.71 26.00 34.78
CA GLU A 262 13.48 26.03 33.56
C GLU A 262 14.53 24.92 33.55
N THR A 263 14.43 24.05 32.56
CA THR A 263 15.27 22.86 32.50
C THR A 263 15.17 22.12 31.17
N GLU A 264 15.99 21.10 31.00
CA GLU A 264 15.81 20.07 29.95
C GLU A 264 15.46 18.74 30.63
N CYS A 265 14.43 18.09 30.08
CA CYS A 265 13.86 16.89 30.66
C CYS A 265 13.69 15.81 29.61
N ALA A 266 13.83 14.54 30.00
CA ALA A 266 13.40 13.38 29.24
C ALA A 266 12.62 12.43 30.16
N ILE A 267 11.65 11.72 29.61
CA ILE A 267 10.85 10.72 30.29
C ILE A 267 11.30 9.36 29.82
N ASN A 268 11.72 8.50 30.75
CA ASN A 268 12.19 7.16 30.48
C ASN A 268 11.08 6.14 30.71
N PHE A 269 11.08 5.10 29.90
CA PHE A 269 10.17 3.97 29.95
C PHE A 269 10.96 2.67 30.05
N ILE A 270 10.55 1.78 30.93
CA ILE A 270 11.16 0.47 31.11
C ILE A 270 10.05 -0.56 31.24
N SER A 271 10.07 -1.61 30.41
CA SER A 271 9.11 -2.72 30.49
C SER A 271 9.20 -3.45 31.83
N LYS A 272 8.11 -4.12 32.21
CA LYS A 272 8.03 -4.88 33.46
C LYS A 272 9.16 -5.91 33.60
N ASP A 273 9.55 -6.57 32.52
CA ASP A 273 10.64 -7.55 32.50
C ASP A 273 12.03 -6.91 32.29
N LYS A 274 12.11 -5.59 32.19
CA LYS A 274 13.31 -4.77 31.97
C LYS A 274 14.08 -5.06 30.67
N LYS A 275 13.46 -5.73 29.71
CA LYS A 275 14.11 -6.02 28.41
C LYS A 275 13.99 -4.89 27.43
N ILE A 276 12.91 -4.09 27.53
CA ILE A 276 12.64 -2.98 26.64
C ILE A 276 12.82 -1.68 27.43
N SER A 277 13.64 -0.78 26.91
CA SER A 277 13.81 0.57 27.46
C SER A 277 13.92 1.59 26.34
N PHE A 278 13.28 2.72 26.52
CA PHE A 278 13.32 3.87 25.59
C PHE A 278 13.00 5.15 26.34
N GLN A 279 13.14 6.29 25.67
CA GLN A 279 12.84 7.59 26.27
C GLN A 279 12.18 8.52 25.24
N THR A 280 11.56 9.60 25.73
CA THR A 280 11.09 10.69 24.86
C THR A 280 12.29 11.41 24.22
N ASN A 281 12.02 12.15 23.13
CA ASN A 281 12.92 13.23 22.75
C ASN A 281 13.10 14.23 23.93
N PRO A 282 14.22 14.97 23.99
CA PRO A 282 14.42 16.03 24.99
C PRO A 282 13.32 17.09 24.91
N ILE A 283 12.87 17.56 26.07
CA ILE A 283 11.86 18.61 26.24
C ILE A 283 12.56 19.80 26.90
N LYS A 284 12.73 20.89 26.17
CA LYS A 284 13.28 22.13 26.73
C LYS A 284 12.15 22.95 27.34
N ILE A 285 12.31 23.31 28.62
CA ILE A 285 11.38 24.16 29.37
C ILE A 285 12.04 25.53 29.54
N MET A 286 11.37 26.58 29.13
CA MET A 286 11.87 27.95 29.18
C MET A 286 11.02 28.79 30.13
N ALA A 287 11.66 29.77 30.79
CA ALA A 287 10.95 30.84 31.48
C ALA A 287 10.11 31.62 30.45
N THR A 288 8.96 32.11 30.87
CA THR A 288 8.04 32.93 30.06
C THR A 288 8.60 34.34 29.89
#